data_0d46e76e84295d5f59c34e17d45124df
#
_entry.id   0d46e76e84295d5f59c34e17d45124df
#
_cell.length_a   1.000
_cell.length_b   1.000
_cell.length_c   1.000
_cell.angle_alpha   90.00
_cell.angle_beta   90.00
_cell.angle_gamma   90.00
#
_symmetry.space_group_name_H-M   'P 1'
#
loop_
_entity.id
_entity.type
_entity.pdbx_description
1 polymer ?
#
loop_
_entity_poly.entity_id
_entity_poly.type
_entity_poly.pdbx_seq_one_letter_code
_entity_poly.pdbx_strand_id
1 'polypeptide(L)'
;MGIERTLEQLAKSSIALWLIDPTADKGQIEELAKKLLPVCREKKLAVLVNKCDIVDPITLSNAMEWGAQMVAKYGESVEWNSRDLWAISACQGTNLDRLEEFLVRSSAMPSIAAGDVVVTNVRHYEALVRALENIKEVKQSLADGISGDLVSEPLRAAIRNLSEILGEVTSDEILGNIFANFCIGK
;
A
#
# COMPACT_ATOMS: atom_id res chain seq x y z
N MET A 1 2.19 -23.73 -0.73
CA MET A 1 1.35 -22.64 -1.31
C MET A 1 1.42 -21.32 -0.51
N GLY A 2 1.23 -21.27 0.82
CA GLY A 2 1.27 -19.98 1.57
C GLY A 2 2.66 -19.35 1.64
N ILE A 3 3.69 -20.10 1.99
CA ILE A 3 5.06 -19.60 2.19
C ILE A 3 5.69 -19.13 0.88
N GLU A 4 5.55 -19.86 -0.20
CA GLU A 4 6.08 -19.51 -1.53
C GLU A 4 5.52 -18.17 -2.01
N ARG A 5 4.22 -17.97 -1.86
CA ARG A 5 3.55 -16.72 -2.22
C ARG A 5 4.02 -15.55 -1.36
N THR A 6 4.28 -15.80 -0.07
CA THR A 6 4.85 -14.80 0.84
C THR A 6 6.27 -14.42 0.41
N LEU A 7 7.10 -15.37 0.05
CA LEU A 7 8.47 -15.12 -0.44
C LEU A 7 8.48 -14.33 -1.75
N GLU A 8 7.59 -14.64 -2.69
CA GLU A 8 7.44 -13.89 -3.94
C GLU A 8 7.01 -12.43 -3.71
N GLN A 9 6.06 -12.19 -2.81
CA GLN A 9 5.63 -10.83 -2.47
C GLN A 9 6.72 -10.08 -1.70
N LEU A 10 7.38 -10.74 -0.76
CA LEU A 10 8.49 -10.18 -0.01
C LEU A 10 9.64 -9.78 -0.95
N ALA A 11 9.97 -10.59 -1.97
CA ALA A 11 11.01 -10.27 -2.94
C ALA A 11 10.74 -8.95 -3.70
N LYS A 12 9.48 -8.65 -3.96
CA LYS A 12 9.04 -7.45 -4.70
C LYS A 12 8.87 -6.20 -3.81
N SER A 13 8.82 -6.37 -2.49
CA SER A 13 8.60 -5.26 -1.55
C SER A 13 9.90 -4.52 -1.24
N SER A 14 9.83 -3.24 -0.90
CA SER A 14 10.93 -2.43 -0.35
C SER A 14 10.89 -2.33 1.16
N ILE A 15 9.74 -2.62 1.77
CA ILE A 15 9.52 -2.59 3.21
C ILE A 15 9.01 -3.97 3.64
N ALA A 16 9.55 -4.51 4.72
CA ALA A 16 9.11 -5.74 5.37
C ALA A 16 8.64 -5.45 6.80
N LEU A 17 7.48 -5.98 7.17
CA LEU A 17 6.97 -5.95 8.53
C LEU A 17 6.96 -7.38 9.06
N TRP A 18 7.77 -7.65 10.08
CA TRP A 18 7.77 -8.94 10.73
C TRP A 18 6.97 -8.89 12.02
N LEU A 19 5.79 -9.50 12.00
CA LEU A 19 4.91 -9.60 13.16
C LEU A 19 5.22 -10.87 13.96
N ILE A 20 5.52 -10.71 15.25
CA ILE A 20 5.78 -11.77 16.20
C ILE A 20 4.59 -11.85 17.15
N ASP A 21 4.03 -13.05 17.29
CA ASP A 21 3.10 -13.38 18.38
C ASP A 21 3.93 -13.88 19.58
N PRO A 22 3.97 -13.18 20.73
CA PRO A 22 4.76 -13.58 21.87
C PRO A 22 4.28 -14.88 22.54
N THR A 23 3.07 -15.34 22.19
CA THR A 23 2.49 -16.60 22.70
C THR A 23 2.75 -17.81 21.80
N ALA A 24 3.30 -17.58 20.61
CA ALA A 24 3.56 -18.65 19.64
C ALA A 24 4.83 -19.46 19.99
N ASP A 25 4.92 -20.67 19.44
CA ASP A 25 6.09 -21.52 19.61
C ASP A 25 7.34 -20.91 18.98
N LYS A 26 8.37 -20.73 19.80
CA LYS A 26 9.64 -20.10 19.39
C LYS A 26 10.35 -20.87 18.28
N GLY A 27 10.27 -22.19 18.27
CA GLY A 27 10.91 -23.01 17.25
C GLY A 27 10.29 -22.79 15.87
N GLN A 28 8.98 -22.70 15.79
CA GLN A 28 8.28 -22.42 14.55
C GLN A 28 8.61 -21.02 14.02
N ILE A 29 8.67 -20.02 14.91
CA ILE A 29 9.01 -18.65 14.53
C ILE A 29 10.48 -18.57 14.05
N GLU A 30 11.42 -19.27 14.72
CA GLU A 30 12.82 -19.31 14.29
C GLU A 30 13.00 -19.98 12.93
N GLU A 31 12.29 -21.07 12.66
CA GLU A 31 12.26 -21.73 11.36
C GLU A 31 11.77 -20.77 10.25
N LEU A 32 10.77 -19.97 10.58
CA LEU A 32 10.25 -18.96 9.66
C LEU A 32 11.25 -17.82 9.46
N ALA A 33 11.86 -17.32 10.52
CA ALA A 33 12.88 -16.28 10.50
C ALA A 33 14.07 -16.68 9.61
N LYS A 34 14.56 -17.93 9.74
CA LYS A 34 15.60 -18.49 8.88
C LYS A 34 15.31 -18.40 7.39
N LYS A 35 14.03 -18.52 7.00
CA LYS A 35 13.62 -18.50 5.60
C LYS A 35 13.34 -17.10 5.08
N LEU A 36 12.75 -16.25 5.92
CA LEU A 36 12.26 -14.94 5.50
C LEU A 36 13.30 -13.82 5.65
N LEU A 37 14.06 -13.79 6.75
CA LEU A 37 15.01 -12.70 7.00
C LEU A 37 16.11 -12.58 5.92
N PRO A 38 16.69 -13.65 5.36
CA PRO A 38 17.63 -13.50 4.26
C PRO A 38 17.02 -12.88 2.99
N VAL A 39 15.70 -13.01 2.77
CA VAL A 39 14.99 -12.40 1.63
C VAL A 39 14.72 -10.90 1.89
N CYS A 40 14.82 -10.45 3.13
CA CYS A 40 14.70 -9.04 3.50
C CYS A 40 15.98 -8.23 3.23
N ARG A 41 17.00 -8.80 2.60
CA ARG A 41 18.23 -8.11 2.23
C ARG A 41 17.92 -6.81 1.47
N GLU A 42 18.58 -5.72 1.85
CA GLU A 42 18.40 -4.38 1.27
C GLU A 42 16.97 -3.81 1.41
N LYS A 43 16.16 -4.39 2.28
CA LYS A 43 14.82 -3.90 2.59
C LYS A 43 14.80 -3.26 3.97
N LYS A 44 13.95 -2.26 4.13
CA LYS A 44 13.67 -1.66 5.45
C LYS A 44 12.79 -2.61 6.24
N LEU A 45 13.27 -3.05 7.40
CA LEU A 45 12.59 -4.02 8.25
C LEU A 45 12.08 -3.35 9.53
N ALA A 46 10.81 -3.55 9.87
CA ALA A 46 10.28 -3.35 11.22
C ALA A 46 9.89 -4.68 11.84
N VAL A 47 10.23 -4.86 13.12
CA VAL A 47 9.85 -6.01 13.93
C VAL A 47 8.80 -5.58 14.94
N LEU A 48 7.62 -6.17 14.85
CA LEU A 48 6.44 -5.80 15.63
C LEU A 48 6.02 -6.97 16.51
N VAL A 49 6.14 -6.81 17.83
CA VAL A 49 5.61 -7.81 18.79
C VAL A 49 4.15 -7.46 19.06
N ASN A 50 3.25 -8.22 18.48
CA ASN A 50 1.80 -7.97 18.57
C ASN A 50 1.22 -8.54 19.88
N LYS A 51 -0.02 -8.17 20.20
CA LYS A 51 -0.78 -8.62 21.37
C LYS A 51 -0.19 -8.15 22.72
N CYS A 52 0.43 -6.96 22.74
CA CYS A 52 0.98 -6.41 24.00
C CYS A 52 -0.10 -6.12 25.06
N ASP A 53 -1.37 -6.15 24.69
CA ASP A 53 -2.53 -5.94 25.55
C ASP A 53 -2.91 -7.17 26.40
N ILE A 54 -2.48 -8.37 26.02
CA ILE A 54 -2.88 -9.62 26.65
C ILE A 54 -1.72 -10.42 27.26
N VAL A 55 -0.48 -9.96 27.10
CA VAL A 55 0.70 -10.65 27.66
C VAL A 55 1.32 -9.81 28.77
N ASP A 56 1.97 -10.48 29.73
CA ASP A 56 2.69 -9.81 30.81
C ASP A 56 3.98 -9.12 30.29
N PRO A 57 4.48 -8.10 31.01
CA PRO A 57 5.65 -7.34 30.58
C PRO A 57 6.92 -8.15 30.40
N ILE A 58 7.10 -9.25 31.15
CA ILE A 58 8.29 -10.11 31.06
C ILE A 58 8.25 -10.91 29.76
N THR A 59 7.10 -11.52 29.46
CA THR A 59 6.89 -12.26 28.20
C THR A 59 7.08 -11.33 27.00
N LEU A 60 6.56 -10.11 27.08
CA LEU A 60 6.71 -9.10 26.03
C LEU A 60 8.18 -8.72 25.82
N SER A 61 8.91 -8.41 26.90
CA SER A 61 10.33 -8.07 26.86
C SER A 61 11.17 -9.20 26.28
N ASN A 62 10.92 -10.44 26.71
CA ASN A 62 11.60 -11.62 26.18
C ASN A 62 11.35 -11.82 24.68
N ALA A 63 10.14 -11.56 24.20
CA ALA A 63 9.81 -11.68 22.79
C ALA A 63 10.50 -10.59 21.95
N MET A 64 10.60 -9.37 22.47
CA MET A 64 11.32 -8.27 21.82
C MET A 64 12.83 -8.57 21.73
N GLU A 65 13.45 -8.99 22.83
CA GLU A 65 14.87 -9.36 22.85
C GLU A 65 15.15 -10.50 21.89
N TRP A 66 14.30 -11.52 21.91
CA TRP A 66 14.42 -12.66 21.01
C TRP A 66 14.24 -12.26 19.54
N GLY A 67 13.31 -11.39 19.21
CA GLY A 67 13.14 -10.83 17.86
C GLY A 67 14.40 -10.12 17.37
N ALA A 68 15.02 -9.29 18.20
CA ALA A 68 16.29 -8.63 17.90
C ALA A 68 17.43 -9.62 17.67
N GLN A 69 17.52 -10.69 18.49
CA GLN A 69 18.51 -11.75 18.30
C GLN A 69 18.34 -12.49 16.97
N MET A 70 17.09 -12.73 16.54
CA MET A 70 16.82 -13.40 15.26
C MET A 70 17.23 -12.52 14.07
N VAL A 71 16.97 -11.22 14.13
CA VAL A 71 17.44 -10.29 13.09
C VAL A 71 18.97 -10.25 13.06
N ALA A 72 19.63 -10.18 14.19
CA ALA A 72 21.08 -10.22 14.28
C ALA A 72 21.68 -11.53 13.72
N LYS A 73 20.99 -12.66 13.89
CA LYS A 73 21.44 -13.99 13.49
C LYS A 73 21.19 -14.29 12.01
N TYR A 74 20.07 -13.87 11.46
CA TYR A 74 19.60 -14.28 10.13
C TYR A 74 19.38 -13.11 9.16
N GLY A 75 19.38 -11.88 9.64
CA GLY A 75 19.09 -10.67 8.85
C GLY A 75 20.35 -10.00 8.29
N GLU A 76 21.25 -10.75 7.64
CA GLU A 76 22.43 -10.19 7.02
C GLU A 76 22.08 -9.15 5.95
N SER A 77 22.65 -7.95 6.04
CA SER A 77 22.41 -6.82 5.11
C SER A 77 20.95 -6.31 5.08
N VAL A 78 20.18 -6.53 6.13
CA VAL A 78 18.86 -5.92 6.30
C VAL A 78 19.03 -4.49 6.80
N GLU A 79 18.33 -3.51 6.20
CA GLU A 79 18.26 -2.15 6.72
C GLU A 79 17.36 -2.12 7.96
N TRP A 80 17.94 -2.37 9.13
CA TRP A 80 17.25 -2.46 10.39
C TRP A 80 17.98 -1.69 11.49
N ASN A 81 17.20 -1.06 12.36
CA ASN A 81 17.68 -0.38 13.56
C ASN A 81 16.91 -0.90 14.77
N SER A 82 17.53 -0.92 15.95
CA SER A 82 16.85 -1.31 17.20
C SER A 82 15.63 -0.43 17.52
N ARG A 83 15.54 0.77 16.97
CA ARG A 83 14.35 1.63 17.05
C ARG A 83 13.18 1.11 16.22
N ASP A 84 13.43 0.22 15.26
CA ASP A 84 12.42 -0.37 14.38
C ASP A 84 11.89 -1.70 14.94
N LEU A 85 12.05 -1.91 16.25
CA LEU A 85 11.46 -2.98 17.05
C LEU A 85 10.60 -2.36 18.16
N TRP A 86 9.32 -2.70 18.19
CA TRP A 86 8.41 -2.28 19.28
C TRP A 86 7.20 -3.18 19.43
N ALA A 87 6.52 -3.05 20.57
CA ALA A 87 5.29 -3.78 20.88
C ALA A 87 4.07 -3.03 20.34
N ILE A 88 3.11 -3.76 19.79
CA ILE A 88 1.82 -3.24 19.33
C ILE A 88 0.66 -4.06 19.88
N SER A 89 -0.53 -3.47 19.86
CA SER A 89 -1.78 -4.20 19.88
C SER A 89 -2.59 -3.81 18.65
N ALA A 90 -2.67 -4.70 17.68
CA ALA A 90 -3.50 -4.48 16.49
C ALA A 90 -4.99 -4.42 16.83
N CYS A 91 -5.41 -5.07 17.95
CA CYS A 91 -6.80 -5.07 18.40
C CYS A 91 -7.19 -3.74 19.05
N GLN A 92 -6.30 -3.17 19.87
CA GLN A 92 -6.56 -1.94 20.62
C GLN A 92 -5.99 -0.67 19.95
N GLY A 93 -5.26 -0.82 18.85
CA GLY A 93 -4.62 0.29 18.17
C GLY A 93 -3.35 0.83 18.86
N THR A 94 -2.84 0.13 19.89
CA THR A 94 -1.68 0.58 20.66
C THR A 94 -0.42 0.64 19.81
N ASN A 95 0.26 1.80 19.80
CA ASN A 95 1.50 2.06 19.06
C ASN A 95 1.40 1.86 17.53
N LEU A 96 0.21 1.96 16.94
CA LEU A 96 0.04 1.95 15.49
C LEU A 96 0.47 3.26 14.84
N ASP A 97 0.39 4.39 15.57
CA ASP A 97 0.95 5.69 15.18
C ASP A 97 2.44 5.57 14.83
N ARG A 98 3.19 4.84 15.65
CA ARG A 98 4.61 4.57 15.40
C ARG A 98 4.85 3.72 14.15
N LEU A 99 3.93 2.81 13.83
CA LEU A 99 3.97 2.04 12.58
C LEU A 99 3.71 2.94 11.37
N GLU A 100 2.75 3.86 11.47
CA GLU A 100 2.49 4.85 10.43
C GLU A 100 3.72 5.74 10.18
N GLU A 101 4.34 6.25 11.24
CA GLU A 101 5.59 7.03 11.14
C GLU A 101 6.72 6.24 10.48
N PHE A 102 6.88 4.95 10.84
CA PHE A 102 7.86 4.08 10.20
C PHE A 102 7.57 3.92 8.71
N LEU A 103 6.34 3.66 8.32
CA LEU A 103 5.95 3.48 6.92
C LEU A 103 6.16 4.76 6.10
N VAL A 104 5.75 5.91 6.63
CA VAL A 104 5.97 7.23 5.98
C VAL A 104 7.46 7.50 5.79
N ARG A 105 8.27 7.33 6.85
CA ARG A 105 9.73 7.53 6.79
C ARG A 105 10.42 6.55 5.85
N SER A 106 9.90 5.32 5.76
CA SER A 106 10.48 4.23 4.97
C SER A 106 10.04 4.23 3.52
N SER A 107 8.87 4.79 3.23
CA SER A 107 8.45 5.01 1.86
C SER A 107 9.32 6.08 1.23
N ALA A 108 9.83 5.83 0.01
CA ALA A 108 10.52 6.84 -0.79
C ALA A 108 9.54 7.87 -1.40
N MET A 109 8.45 8.15 -0.70
CA MET A 109 7.49 9.17 -1.13
C MET A 109 8.15 10.54 -1.08
N PRO A 110 8.09 11.33 -2.15
CA PRO A 110 8.47 12.73 -2.09
C PRO A 110 7.66 13.40 -0.98
N SER A 111 8.28 14.34 -0.26
CA SER A 111 7.59 15.10 0.80
C SER A 111 6.29 15.68 0.24
N ILE A 112 5.17 15.20 0.76
CA ILE A 112 3.85 15.70 0.36
C ILE A 112 3.71 17.09 0.96
N ALA A 113 3.63 18.11 0.10
CA ALA A 113 3.38 19.46 0.55
C ALA A 113 1.93 19.58 1.09
N ALA A 114 1.72 20.46 2.06
CA ALA A 114 0.38 20.71 2.58
C ALA A 114 -0.54 21.19 1.43
N GLY A 115 -1.48 20.36 1.03
CA GLY A 115 -2.40 20.58 -0.11
C GLY A 115 -2.33 19.54 -1.23
N ASP A 116 -1.36 18.62 -1.20
CA ASP A 116 -1.30 17.54 -2.17
C ASP A 116 -2.35 16.46 -1.87
N VAL A 117 -3.03 16.02 -2.92
CA VAL A 117 -3.99 14.90 -2.80
C VAL A 117 -3.25 13.58 -2.84
N VAL A 118 -3.23 12.85 -1.71
CA VAL A 118 -2.60 11.54 -1.61
C VAL A 118 -3.58 10.45 -1.99
N VAL A 119 -3.28 9.71 -3.05
CA VAL A 119 -4.05 8.52 -3.43
C VAL A 119 -3.40 7.29 -2.79
N THR A 120 -3.96 6.82 -1.68
CA THR A 120 -3.42 5.69 -0.88
C THR A 120 -3.74 4.31 -1.45
N ASN A 121 -4.69 4.22 -2.38
CA ASN A 121 -5.10 2.95 -2.99
C ASN A 121 -4.50 2.82 -4.40
N VAL A 122 -3.65 1.81 -4.61
CA VAL A 122 -2.98 1.54 -5.90
C VAL A 122 -4.00 1.40 -7.04
N ARG A 123 -5.15 0.75 -6.80
CA ARG A 123 -6.21 0.62 -7.80
C ARG A 123 -6.80 1.97 -8.19
N HIS A 124 -6.98 2.87 -7.23
CA HIS A 124 -7.45 4.24 -7.50
C HIS A 124 -6.40 5.03 -8.30
N TYR A 125 -5.13 4.89 -7.97
CA TYR A 125 -4.04 5.52 -8.72
C TYR A 125 -4.02 5.04 -10.17
N GLU A 126 -4.08 3.73 -10.41
CA GLU A 126 -4.11 3.15 -11.75
C GLU A 126 -5.35 3.62 -12.55
N ALA A 127 -6.51 3.68 -11.91
CA ALA A 127 -7.74 4.19 -12.52
C ALA A 127 -7.61 5.67 -12.90
N LEU A 128 -7.00 6.50 -12.04
CA LEU A 128 -6.73 7.92 -12.32
C LEU A 128 -5.75 8.10 -13.48
N VAL A 129 -4.68 7.29 -13.54
CA VAL A 129 -3.70 7.33 -14.65
C VAL A 129 -4.39 7.01 -15.97
N ARG A 130 -5.18 5.92 -16.04
CA ARG A 130 -5.93 5.56 -17.24
C ARG A 130 -6.95 6.64 -17.64
N ALA A 131 -7.65 7.23 -16.66
CA ALA A 131 -8.57 8.33 -16.94
C ALA A 131 -7.86 9.56 -17.53
N LEU A 132 -6.69 9.92 -16.97
CA LEU A 132 -5.88 11.03 -17.44
C LEU A 132 -5.39 10.82 -18.90
N GLU A 133 -4.97 9.61 -19.24
CA GLU A 133 -4.55 9.26 -20.62
C GLU A 133 -5.71 9.44 -21.60
N ASN A 134 -6.89 8.93 -21.29
CA ASN A 134 -8.08 9.09 -22.10
C ASN A 134 -8.48 10.57 -22.27
N ILE A 135 -8.40 11.38 -21.20
CA ILE A 135 -8.68 12.82 -21.28
C ILE A 135 -7.65 13.58 -22.15
N LYS A 136 -6.38 13.17 -22.10
CA LYS A 136 -5.35 13.75 -23.00
C LYS A 136 -5.66 13.43 -24.47
N GLU A 137 -6.11 12.21 -24.75
CA GLU A 137 -6.55 11.81 -26.10
C GLU A 137 -7.76 12.63 -26.57
N VAL A 138 -8.77 12.81 -25.71
CA VAL A 138 -9.91 13.70 -25.97
C VAL A 138 -9.44 15.11 -26.31
N LYS A 139 -8.56 15.69 -25.50
CA LYS A 139 -8.03 17.04 -25.70
C LYS A 139 -7.31 17.17 -27.04
N GLN A 140 -6.48 16.19 -27.38
CA GLN A 140 -5.74 16.19 -28.65
C GLN A 140 -6.70 16.07 -29.84
N SER A 141 -7.65 15.14 -29.80
CA SER A 141 -8.65 14.96 -30.88
C SER A 141 -9.48 16.21 -31.14
N LEU A 142 -9.87 16.93 -30.06
CA LEU A 142 -10.57 18.21 -30.20
C LEU A 142 -9.68 19.30 -30.84
N ALA A 143 -8.39 19.33 -30.46
CA ALA A 143 -7.44 20.29 -31.05
C ALA A 143 -7.20 20.01 -32.54
N ASP A 144 -7.23 18.74 -32.91
CA ASP A 144 -7.07 18.30 -34.31
C ASP A 144 -8.37 18.42 -35.14
N GLY A 145 -9.46 18.93 -34.54
CA GLY A 145 -10.73 19.13 -35.22
C GLY A 145 -11.48 17.83 -35.57
N ILE A 146 -11.20 16.74 -34.86
CA ILE A 146 -11.86 15.45 -35.05
C ILE A 146 -13.33 15.55 -34.63
N SER A 147 -14.24 14.89 -35.38
CA SER A 147 -15.68 14.95 -35.11
C SER A 147 -16.03 14.39 -33.71
N GLY A 148 -17.04 14.98 -33.08
CA GLY A 148 -17.48 14.65 -31.72
C GLY A 148 -17.79 13.16 -31.49
N ASP A 149 -18.22 12.44 -32.52
CA ASP A 149 -18.51 11.00 -32.44
C ASP A 149 -17.26 10.17 -32.10
N LEU A 150 -16.11 10.53 -32.65
CA LEU A 150 -14.83 9.85 -32.40
C LEU A 150 -14.22 10.24 -31.04
N VAL A 151 -14.57 11.40 -30.51
CA VAL A 151 -14.15 11.86 -29.17
C VAL A 151 -14.97 11.22 -28.05
N SER A 152 -16.15 10.71 -28.38
CA SER A 152 -17.07 10.14 -27.36
C SER A 152 -16.54 8.87 -26.71
N GLU A 153 -15.84 8.01 -27.44
CA GLU A 153 -15.32 6.75 -26.88
C GLU A 153 -14.21 6.94 -25.82
N PRO A 154 -13.13 7.71 -26.06
CA PRO A 154 -12.14 7.97 -25.01
C PRO A 154 -12.74 8.75 -23.82
N LEU A 155 -13.74 9.61 -24.03
CA LEU A 155 -14.44 10.27 -22.96
C LEU A 155 -15.23 9.28 -22.08
N ARG A 156 -15.93 8.32 -22.69
CA ARG A 156 -16.61 7.23 -21.97
C ARG A 156 -15.63 6.34 -21.22
N ALA A 157 -14.46 6.06 -21.80
CA ALA A 157 -13.40 5.30 -21.15
C ALA A 157 -12.87 6.03 -19.91
N ALA A 158 -12.67 7.35 -19.98
CA ALA A 158 -12.27 8.17 -18.83
C ALA A 158 -13.33 8.09 -17.70
N ILE A 159 -14.61 8.22 -18.05
CA ILE A 159 -15.71 8.12 -17.07
C ILE A 159 -15.75 6.74 -16.42
N ARG A 160 -15.62 5.64 -17.20
CA ARG A 160 -15.57 4.27 -16.65
C ARG A 160 -14.43 4.12 -15.63
N ASN A 161 -13.23 4.59 -15.96
CA ASN A 161 -12.08 4.51 -15.06
C ASN A 161 -12.31 5.32 -13.76
N LEU A 162 -12.95 6.47 -13.82
CA LEU A 162 -13.31 7.25 -12.63
C LEU A 162 -14.41 6.58 -11.80
N SER A 163 -15.36 5.91 -12.44
CA SER A 163 -16.44 5.17 -11.77
C SER A 163 -15.91 3.98 -10.96
N GLU A 164 -14.78 3.38 -11.37
CA GLU A 164 -14.11 2.33 -10.57
C GLU A 164 -13.67 2.82 -9.18
N ILE A 165 -13.43 4.13 -9.03
CA ILE A 165 -13.02 4.75 -7.76
C ILE A 165 -14.23 5.06 -6.88
N LEU A 166 -15.31 5.54 -7.49
CA LEU A 166 -16.48 6.04 -6.78
C LEU A 166 -17.47 4.92 -6.37
N GLY A 167 -17.34 3.71 -6.96
CA GLY A 167 -18.33 2.64 -6.81
C GLY A 167 -19.66 3.04 -7.46
N GLU A 168 -20.12 2.27 -8.42
CA GLU A 168 -21.43 2.35 -9.10
C GLU A 168 -22.04 3.76 -9.31
N VAL A 169 -21.40 4.58 -10.14
CA VAL A 169 -22.11 5.63 -10.86
C VAL A 169 -22.28 5.13 -12.28
N THR A 170 -23.49 4.81 -12.68
CA THR A 170 -23.75 4.34 -14.06
C THR A 170 -23.38 5.43 -15.03
N SER A 171 -22.48 5.11 -15.97
CA SER A 171 -21.98 6.04 -17.01
C SER A 171 -23.09 6.72 -17.80
N ASP A 172 -24.28 6.14 -17.88
CA ASP A 172 -25.42 6.67 -18.60
C ASP A 172 -26.07 7.88 -17.91
N GLU A 173 -26.07 7.96 -16.58
CA GLU A 173 -26.59 9.14 -15.86
C GLU A 173 -25.67 10.36 -15.97
N ILE A 174 -24.34 10.15 -15.93
CA ILE A 174 -23.37 11.26 -16.06
C ILE A 174 -23.39 11.77 -17.50
N LEU A 175 -23.39 10.89 -18.48
CA LEU A 175 -23.45 11.27 -19.89
C LEU A 175 -24.78 11.96 -20.23
N GLY A 176 -25.90 11.48 -19.69
CA GLY A 176 -27.19 12.12 -19.85
C GLY A 176 -27.19 13.57 -19.34
N ASN A 177 -26.58 13.83 -18.19
CA ASN A 177 -26.46 15.17 -17.65
C ASN A 177 -25.49 16.07 -18.42
N ILE A 178 -24.39 15.53 -18.94
CA ILE A 178 -23.45 16.29 -19.78
C ILE A 178 -24.10 16.68 -21.11
N PHE A 179 -24.74 15.74 -21.79
CA PHE A 179 -25.40 16.02 -23.08
C PHE A 179 -26.67 16.86 -22.94
N ALA A 180 -27.39 16.78 -21.81
CA ALA A 180 -28.55 17.63 -21.53
C ALA A 180 -28.17 19.09 -21.27
N ASN A 181 -26.97 19.34 -20.74
CA ASN A 181 -26.50 20.70 -20.38
C ASN A 181 -25.57 21.33 -21.43
N PHE A 182 -24.99 20.55 -22.33
CA PHE A 182 -24.27 21.04 -23.48
C PHE A 182 -25.20 21.02 -24.71
N CYS A 183 -25.88 22.11 -24.96
CA CYS A 183 -26.51 22.35 -26.28
C CYS A 183 -25.41 22.30 -27.32
N ILE A 184 -25.22 21.16 -27.99
CA ILE A 184 -24.46 21.08 -29.22
C ILE A 184 -25.34 21.77 -30.25
N GLY A 185 -24.87 22.92 -30.68
CA GLY A 185 -25.56 23.88 -31.49
C GLY A 185 -26.16 23.28 -32.76
N LYS A 186 -27.26 23.91 -33.12
CA LYS A 186 -27.81 23.87 -34.48
C LYS A 186 -26.77 24.36 -35.48
#